data_14d1899db85dbdcfea0bc266c0f5d8c1
#
_entry.id   14d1899db85dbdcfea0bc266c0f5d8c1
#
_cell.length_a   1.000
_cell.length_b   1.000
_cell.length_c   1.000
_cell.angle_alpha   90.00
_cell.angle_beta   90.00
_cell.angle_gamma   90.00
#
_symmetry.space_group_name_H-M   'P 1'
#
loop_
_entity.id
_entity.type
_entity.pdbx_description
1 polymer ?
#
loop_
_entity_poly.entity_id
_entity_poly.type
_entity_poly.pdbx_seq_one_letter_code
_entity_poly.pdbx_strand_id
1 'polypeptide(L)'
;EQYGMKLLGMFFGILVISIVCIVDDIKTIKPWMKLLGQTIAAIIVVSFGVRISDISLPFLNFSEINEIISIVITIGWIIGVTNAINLIDGLDGLSSGISVISAVSLLIIFVLNGSPLISIVLITALAGALVGFLPFNFAPAKTFIGDTGSNFLGFSLSIISILGMAKTYTAAVIVLPLIVLGLPIFDTLWAIIRRLIKGKSIKAIFKADKGHLHHRIVAKGFSQKQAVFILYGISATFWIFAIILLDSGIWKALSFLLMVIVALGLGYKNFQGEKTEGQMYECIECKYIYNPKFGNEKAGIKPGTAFDELPDNWVCPVCGEGKDMFEIHQ
;
A
#
# COMPACT_ATOMS: atom_id res chain seq x y z
N GLU A 1 -13.96 -3.08 -33.05
CA GLU A 1 -13.30 -1.81 -33.41
C GLU A 1 -13.14 -0.87 -32.21
N GLN A 2 -14.17 -0.68 -31.37
CA GLN A 2 -14.15 0.28 -30.23
C GLN A 2 -13.02 0.03 -29.22
N TYR A 3 -12.63 -1.20 -28.95
CA TYR A 3 -11.52 -1.51 -28.02
C TYR A 3 -10.14 -1.47 -28.69
N GLY A 4 -10.05 -1.61 -30.01
CA GLY A 4 -8.80 -1.57 -30.74
C GLY A 4 -8.04 -0.25 -30.53
N MET A 5 -8.73 0.88 -30.67
CA MET A 5 -8.15 2.21 -30.44
C MET A 5 -7.69 2.38 -28.98
N LYS A 6 -8.50 1.94 -28.01
CA LYS A 6 -8.16 2.02 -26.59
C LYS A 6 -6.93 1.19 -26.25
N LEU A 7 -6.78 0.01 -26.85
CA LEU A 7 -5.60 -0.85 -26.70
C LEU A 7 -4.35 -0.21 -27.32
N LEU A 8 -4.47 0.43 -28.49
CA LEU A 8 -3.38 1.18 -29.10
C LEU A 8 -2.94 2.33 -28.20
N GLY A 9 -3.89 3.09 -27.63
CA GLY A 9 -3.60 4.13 -26.65
C GLY A 9 -2.88 3.61 -25.43
N MET A 10 -3.32 2.47 -24.88
CA MET A 10 -2.64 1.81 -23.76
C MET A 10 -1.21 1.40 -24.15
N PHE A 11 -1.03 0.79 -25.33
CA PHE A 11 0.29 0.38 -25.82
C PHE A 11 1.26 1.55 -25.96
N PHE A 12 0.85 2.65 -26.62
CA PHE A 12 1.69 3.83 -26.76
C PHE A 12 1.96 4.53 -25.43
N GLY A 13 0.96 4.59 -24.53
CA GLY A 13 1.14 5.12 -23.18
C GLY A 13 2.17 4.32 -22.38
N ILE A 14 2.06 2.98 -22.40
CA ILE A 14 3.03 2.08 -21.77
C ILE A 14 4.43 2.27 -22.36
N LEU A 15 4.55 2.39 -23.68
CA LEU A 15 5.83 2.62 -24.35
C LEU A 15 6.49 3.91 -23.87
N VAL A 16 5.74 5.00 -23.83
CA VAL A 16 6.25 6.31 -23.37
C VAL A 16 6.70 6.26 -21.91
N ILE A 17 5.86 5.72 -21.01
CA ILE A 17 6.21 5.66 -19.59
C ILE A 17 7.41 4.75 -19.34
N SER A 18 7.49 3.61 -20.06
CA SER A 18 8.62 2.70 -19.96
C SER A 18 9.93 3.33 -20.40
N ILE A 19 9.94 4.08 -21.52
CA ILE A 19 11.12 4.81 -21.98
C ILE A 19 11.58 5.84 -20.94
N VAL A 20 10.63 6.62 -20.38
CA VAL A 20 10.95 7.63 -19.34
C VAL A 20 11.55 6.97 -18.10
N CYS A 21 10.99 5.85 -17.66
CA CYS A 21 11.46 5.16 -16.47
C CYS A 21 12.77 4.40 -16.69
N ILE A 22 13.02 3.83 -17.88
CA ILE A 22 14.32 3.26 -18.24
C ILE A 22 15.41 4.34 -18.21
N VAL A 23 15.10 5.54 -18.72
CA VAL A 23 16.03 6.66 -18.63
C VAL A 23 16.27 7.07 -17.18
N ASP A 24 15.24 7.02 -16.30
CA ASP A 24 15.36 7.28 -14.87
C ASP A 24 16.23 6.24 -14.16
N ASP A 25 16.04 4.96 -14.46
CA ASP A 25 16.85 3.86 -13.92
C ASP A 25 18.33 3.94 -14.33
N ILE A 26 18.63 4.47 -15.54
CA ILE A 26 20.01 4.65 -16.03
C ILE A 26 20.62 5.97 -15.55
N LYS A 27 19.84 7.06 -15.61
CA LYS A 27 20.27 8.42 -15.28
C LYS A 27 19.17 9.06 -14.44
N THR A 28 19.33 9.06 -13.13
CA THR A 28 18.36 9.67 -12.21
C THR A 28 17.87 11.03 -12.72
N ILE A 29 16.60 11.10 -13.11
CA ILE A 29 15.96 12.31 -13.58
C ILE A 29 15.25 13.06 -12.45
N LYS A 30 14.96 14.33 -12.65
CA LYS A 30 14.24 15.13 -11.66
C LYS A 30 12.77 14.64 -11.55
N PRO A 31 12.17 14.60 -10.35
CA PRO A 31 10.79 14.09 -10.14
C PRO A 31 9.74 14.76 -11.03
N TRP A 32 9.89 16.07 -11.34
CA TRP A 32 8.96 16.77 -12.23
C TRP A 32 9.04 16.28 -13.69
N MET A 33 10.22 15.82 -14.16
CA MET A 33 10.39 15.25 -15.52
C MET A 33 9.69 13.90 -15.62
N LYS A 34 9.78 13.08 -14.56
CA LYS A 34 9.05 11.82 -14.47
C LYS A 34 7.54 12.06 -14.51
N LEU A 35 7.05 13.04 -13.72
CA LEU A 35 5.65 13.44 -13.72
C LEU A 35 5.18 13.94 -15.10
N LEU A 36 6.03 14.70 -15.81
CA LEU A 36 5.74 15.16 -17.17
C LEU A 36 5.59 13.96 -18.13
N GLY A 37 6.49 12.98 -18.06
CA GLY A 37 6.41 11.75 -18.86
C GLY A 37 5.13 10.95 -18.57
N GLN A 38 4.76 10.79 -17.30
CA GLN A 38 3.51 10.17 -16.89
C GLN A 38 2.28 10.93 -17.44
N THR A 39 2.35 12.27 -17.41
CA THR A 39 1.25 13.12 -17.92
C THR A 39 1.10 12.96 -19.44
N ILE A 40 2.19 12.96 -20.20
CA ILE A 40 2.18 12.74 -21.65
C ILE A 40 1.58 11.35 -21.96
N ALA A 41 2.05 10.31 -21.27
CA ALA A 41 1.54 8.96 -21.42
C ALA A 41 0.03 8.87 -21.13
N ALA A 42 -0.45 9.53 -20.07
CA ALA A 42 -1.86 9.58 -19.73
C ALA A 42 -2.69 10.35 -20.76
N ILE A 43 -2.20 11.47 -21.29
CA ILE A 43 -2.86 12.23 -22.37
C ILE A 43 -3.02 11.35 -23.61
N ILE A 44 -1.98 10.60 -24.01
CA ILE A 44 -2.07 9.66 -25.14
C ILE A 44 -3.22 8.66 -24.90
N VAL A 45 -3.27 8.01 -23.74
CA VAL A 45 -4.32 7.04 -23.40
C VAL A 45 -5.71 7.66 -23.49
N VAL A 46 -5.88 8.87 -22.96
CA VAL A 46 -7.16 9.60 -22.97
C VAL A 46 -7.56 10.01 -24.39
N SER A 47 -6.60 10.43 -25.23
CA SER A 47 -6.88 10.81 -26.63
C SER A 47 -7.33 9.64 -27.49
N PHE A 48 -6.95 8.39 -27.12
CA PHE A 48 -7.42 7.16 -27.73
C PHE A 48 -8.75 6.64 -27.16
N GLY A 49 -9.45 7.43 -26.34
CA GLY A 49 -10.80 7.17 -25.86
C GLY A 49 -10.91 6.36 -24.57
N VAL A 50 -9.83 6.19 -23.80
CA VAL A 50 -9.91 5.66 -22.43
C VAL A 50 -10.29 6.79 -21.51
N ARG A 51 -11.53 6.81 -21.03
CA ARG A 51 -12.06 7.89 -20.19
C ARG A 51 -12.99 7.35 -19.11
N ILE A 52 -13.00 8.02 -17.97
CA ILE A 52 -13.98 7.85 -16.91
C ILE A 52 -15.16 8.76 -17.29
N SER A 53 -16.23 8.19 -17.86
CA SER A 53 -17.40 8.94 -18.36
C SER A 53 -18.47 9.17 -17.30
N ASP A 54 -18.58 8.24 -16.34
CA ASP A 54 -19.64 8.26 -15.35
C ASP A 54 -19.05 8.16 -13.95
N ILE A 55 -19.44 9.04 -13.04
CA ILE A 55 -19.16 8.94 -11.61
C ILE A 55 -20.49 8.81 -10.89
N SER A 56 -20.79 7.61 -10.45
CA SER A 56 -21.94 7.32 -9.62
C SER A 56 -21.46 7.07 -8.19
N LEU A 57 -21.75 7.97 -7.27
CA LEU A 57 -21.51 7.80 -5.84
C LEU A 57 -22.83 7.36 -5.16
N PRO A 58 -22.80 6.59 -4.05
CA PRO A 58 -24.00 6.06 -3.40
C PRO A 58 -25.07 7.09 -3.04
N PHE A 59 -24.70 8.38 -3.00
CA PHE A 59 -25.60 9.49 -2.65
C PHE A 59 -25.62 10.64 -3.69
N LEU A 60 -24.81 10.54 -4.77
CA LEU A 60 -24.63 11.57 -5.77
C LEU A 60 -24.50 10.92 -7.15
N ASN A 61 -25.56 10.95 -7.93
CA ASN A 61 -25.54 10.47 -9.32
C ASN A 61 -25.15 11.63 -10.24
N PHE A 62 -23.88 11.67 -10.67
CA PHE A 62 -23.44 12.51 -11.78
C PHE A 62 -23.49 11.65 -13.04
N SER A 63 -24.65 11.56 -13.68
CA SER A 63 -24.89 10.67 -14.84
C SER A 63 -24.25 11.17 -16.14
N GLU A 64 -23.80 12.40 -16.20
CA GLU A 64 -23.05 12.95 -17.34
C GLU A 64 -22.03 13.96 -16.84
N ILE A 65 -20.77 13.50 -16.76
CA ILE A 65 -19.67 14.41 -16.42
C ILE A 65 -19.28 15.17 -17.69
N ASN A 66 -19.11 16.49 -17.55
CA ASN A 66 -18.53 17.30 -18.62
C ASN A 66 -17.23 16.67 -19.15
N GLU A 67 -17.05 16.65 -20.47
CA GLU A 67 -15.91 16.03 -21.14
C GLU A 67 -14.56 16.49 -20.58
N ILE A 68 -14.41 17.77 -20.27
CA ILE A 68 -13.17 18.33 -19.70
C ILE A 68 -12.91 17.74 -18.30
N ILE A 69 -13.96 17.66 -17.48
CA ILE A 69 -13.86 17.08 -16.13
C ILE A 69 -13.48 15.59 -16.22
N SER A 70 -14.11 14.84 -17.13
CA SER A 70 -13.79 13.45 -17.43
C SER A 70 -12.31 13.26 -17.79
N ILE A 71 -11.78 14.09 -18.68
CA ILE A 71 -10.36 14.08 -19.08
C ILE A 71 -9.45 14.33 -17.87
N VAL A 72 -9.72 15.37 -17.09
CA VAL A 72 -8.90 15.76 -15.93
C VAL A 72 -8.90 14.66 -14.86
N ILE A 73 -10.07 14.10 -14.55
CA ILE A 73 -10.18 13.01 -13.57
C ILE A 73 -9.46 11.76 -14.07
N THR A 74 -9.59 11.42 -15.35
CA THR A 74 -8.92 10.25 -15.94
C THR A 74 -7.40 10.38 -15.88
N ILE A 75 -6.87 11.54 -16.28
CA ILE A 75 -5.42 11.81 -16.18
C ILE A 75 -4.96 11.75 -14.72
N GLY A 76 -5.71 12.40 -13.81
CA GLY A 76 -5.42 12.38 -12.38
C GLY A 76 -5.42 10.96 -11.80
N TRP A 77 -6.37 10.12 -12.19
CA TRP A 77 -6.44 8.71 -11.81
C TRP A 77 -5.21 7.93 -12.28
N ILE A 78 -4.88 8.02 -13.57
CA ILE A 78 -3.74 7.30 -14.15
C ILE A 78 -2.44 7.71 -13.45
N ILE A 79 -2.18 9.00 -13.29
CA ILE A 79 -0.98 9.52 -12.63
C ILE A 79 -0.98 9.15 -11.15
N GLY A 80 -2.12 9.28 -10.47
CA GLY A 80 -2.26 8.99 -9.05
C GLY A 80 -1.96 7.54 -8.72
N VAL A 81 -2.57 6.60 -9.44
CA VAL A 81 -2.34 5.15 -9.24
C VAL A 81 -0.92 4.76 -9.63
N THR A 82 -0.38 5.31 -10.73
CA THR A 82 0.99 5.06 -11.16
C THR A 82 1.99 5.44 -10.07
N ASN A 83 1.87 6.65 -9.52
CA ASN A 83 2.74 7.09 -8.43
C ASN A 83 2.49 6.33 -7.13
N ALA A 84 1.24 5.95 -6.84
CA ALA A 84 0.92 5.19 -5.62
C ALA A 84 1.60 3.82 -5.61
N ILE A 85 1.58 3.09 -6.73
CA ILE A 85 2.28 1.80 -6.86
C ILE A 85 3.80 1.98 -6.87
N ASN A 86 4.33 3.04 -7.48
CA ASN A 86 5.76 3.32 -7.46
C ASN A 86 6.26 3.71 -6.05
N LEU A 87 5.51 4.52 -5.31
CA LEU A 87 5.92 4.95 -3.96
C LEU A 87 5.85 3.84 -2.89
N ILE A 88 5.00 2.83 -3.09
CA ILE A 88 4.93 1.69 -2.17
C ILE A 88 6.05 0.67 -2.42
N ASP A 89 6.78 0.79 -3.53
CA ASP A 89 7.89 -0.10 -3.91
C ASP A 89 9.16 0.19 -3.08
N GLY A 90 9.05 0.01 -1.77
CA GLY A 90 10.15 0.27 -0.83
C GLY A 90 10.67 -0.97 -0.10
N LEU A 91 10.07 -2.15 -0.30
CA LEU A 91 10.48 -3.44 0.27
C LEU A 91 10.35 -4.55 -0.75
N ASP A 92 11.24 -5.56 -0.67
CA ASP A 92 11.22 -6.74 -1.54
C ASP A 92 9.83 -7.40 -1.58
N GLY A 93 9.26 -7.53 -2.78
CA GLY A 93 7.96 -8.14 -3.01
C GLY A 93 6.75 -7.27 -2.68
N LEU A 94 6.93 -6.08 -2.09
CA LEU A 94 5.80 -5.30 -1.59
C LEU A 94 4.89 -4.80 -2.72
N SER A 95 5.42 -4.07 -3.69
CA SER A 95 4.63 -3.51 -4.80
C SER A 95 4.09 -4.60 -5.71
N SER A 96 4.91 -5.61 -6.04
CA SER A 96 4.48 -6.73 -6.87
C SER A 96 3.38 -7.55 -6.19
N GLY A 97 3.49 -7.87 -4.91
CA GLY A 97 2.46 -8.63 -4.21
C GLY A 97 1.16 -7.86 -3.97
N ILE A 98 1.22 -6.57 -3.63
CA ILE A 98 0.02 -5.72 -3.58
C ILE A 98 -0.62 -5.63 -4.98
N SER A 99 0.17 -5.55 -6.04
CA SER A 99 -0.34 -5.56 -7.41
C SER A 99 -0.99 -6.91 -7.79
N VAL A 100 -0.46 -8.05 -7.30
CA VAL A 100 -1.13 -9.37 -7.42
C VAL A 100 -2.49 -9.34 -6.75
N ILE A 101 -2.55 -8.92 -5.48
CA ILE A 101 -3.80 -8.83 -4.71
C ILE A 101 -4.79 -7.93 -5.45
N SER A 102 -4.37 -6.76 -5.91
CA SER A 102 -5.21 -5.82 -6.65
C SER A 102 -5.69 -6.38 -7.99
N ALA A 103 -4.81 -7.04 -8.75
CA ALA A 103 -5.16 -7.63 -10.05
C ALA A 103 -6.17 -8.79 -9.89
N VAL A 104 -5.97 -9.69 -8.92
CA VAL A 104 -6.90 -10.77 -8.61
C VAL A 104 -8.25 -10.20 -8.13
N SER A 105 -8.22 -9.16 -7.31
CA SER A 105 -9.42 -8.48 -6.82
C SER A 105 -10.24 -7.88 -7.97
N LEU A 106 -9.58 -7.13 -8.86
CA LEU A 106 -10.21 -6.55 -10.04
C LEU A 106 -10.72 -7.63 -10.98
N LEU A 107 -9.99 -8.74 -11.17
CA LEU A 107 -10.44 -9.87 -11.98
C LEU A 107 -11.78 -10.44 -11.46
N ILE A 108 -11.87 -10.70 -10.16
CA ILE A 108 -13.09 -11.21 -9.53
C ILE A 108 -14.24 -10.21 -9.70
N ILE A 109 -13.98 -8.92 -9.42
CA ILE A 109 -14.97 -7.85 -9.61
C ILE A 109 -15.43 -7.78 -11.07
N PHE A 110 -14.53 -7.86 -12.05
CA PHE A 110 -14.86 -7.81 -13.46
C PHE A 110 -15.71 -9.00 -13.90
N VAL A 111 -15.41 -10.21 -13.42
CA VAL A 111 -16.20 -11.41 -13.72
C VAL A 111 -17.60 -11.29 -13.10
N LEU A 112 -17.70 -10.93 -11.83
CA LEU A 112 -18.98 -10.77 -11.13
C LEU A 112 -19.86 -9.66 -11.75
N ASN A 113 -19.23 -8.63 -12.29
CA ASN A 113 -19.91 -7.45 -12.83
C ASN A 113 -20.21 -7.55 -14.32
N GLY A 114 -19.84 -8.65 -14.98
CA GLY A 114 -20.01 -8.83 -16.42
C GLY A 114 -19.22 -7.82 -17.26
N SER A 115 -18.03 -7.42 -16.81
CA SER A 115 -17.15 -6.45 -17.47
C SER A 115 -16.72 -6.93 -18.86
N PRO A 116 -16.27 -6.03 -19.75
CA PRO A 116 -15.80 -6.41 -21.08
C PRO A 116 -14.72 -7.49 -21.03
N LEU A 117 -14.84 -8.51 -21.90
CA LEU A 117 -13.90 -9.64 -21.97
C LEU A 117 -12.44 -9.19 -22.10
N ILE A 118 -12.19 -8.11 -22.85
CA ILE A 118 -10.84 -7.57 -23.03
C ILE A 118 -10.20 -7.15 -21.70
N SER A 119 -10.97 -6.55 -20.78
CA SER A 119 -10.48 -6.14 -19.46
C SER A 119 -10.17 -7.36 -18.58
N ILE A 120 -11.00 -8.40 -18.67
CA ILE A 120 -10.78 -9.68 -17.99
C ILE A 120 -9.48 -10.35 -18.50
N VAL A 121 -9.27 -10.37 -19.82
CA VAL A 121 -8.05 -10.93 -20.43
C VAL A 121 -6.82 -10.14 -20.00
N LEU A 122 -6.86 -8.82 -20.07
CA LEU A 122 -5.72 -7.98 -19.70
C LEU A 122 -5.36 -8.12 -18.21
N ILE A 123 -6.35 -8.10 -17.33
CA ILE A 123 -6.07 -8.22 -15.87
C ILE A 123 -5.59 -9.64 -15.52
N THR A 124 -6.11 -10.69 -16.20
CA THR A 124 -5.64 -12.06 -16.01
C THR A 124 -4.19 -12.22 -16.46
N ALA A 125 -3.84 -11.66 -17.63
CA ALA A 125 -2.46 -11.67 -18.12
C ALA A 125 -1.51 -10.96 -17.17
N LEU A 126 -1.91 -9.77 -16.65
CA LEU A 126 -1.12 -9.03 -15.67
C LEU A 126 -0.97 -9.80 -14.37
N ALA A 127 -2.05 -10.38 -13.84
CA ALA A 127 -2.02 -11.20 -12.62
C ALA A 127 -1.11 -12.42 -12.80
N GLY A 128 -1.21 -13.13 -13.93
CA GLY A 128 -0.35 -14.29 -14.24
C GLY A 128 1.14 -13.92 -14.30
N ALA A 129 1.48 -12.82 -14.97
CA ALA A 129 2.85 -12.31 -15.04
C ALA A 129 3.40 -11.95 -13.65
N LEU A 130 2.58 -11.29 -12.82
CA LEU A 130 2.94 -10.91 -11.46
C LEU A 130 3.14 -12.13 -10.55
N VAL A 131 2.25 -13.12 -10.61
CA VAL A 131 2.39 -14.37 -9.85
C VAL A 131 3.66 -15.12 -10.24
N GLY A 132 4.02 -15.13 -11.53
CA GLY A 132 5.28 -15.70 -12.01
C GLY A 132 6.53 -14.93 -11.59
N PHE A 133 6.43 -13.61 -11.44
CA PHE A 133 7.54 -12.74 -11.02
C PHE A 133 7.76 -12.73 -9.49
N LEU A 134 6.67 -12.80 -8.70
CA LEU A 134 6.70 -12.65 -7.25
C LEU A 134 7.69 -13.57 -6.52
N PRO A 135 7.86 -14.87 -6.88
CA PRO A 135 8.84 -15.74 -6.22
C PRO A 135 10.30 -15.28 -6.37
N PHE A 136 10.61 -14.50 -7.42
CA PHE A 136 11.94 -13.94 -7.65
C PHE A 136 12.12 -12.58 -6.98
N ASN A 137 11.02 -11.86 -6.77
CA ASN A 137 11.01 -10.52 -6.16
C ASN A 137 10.76 -10.56 -4.64
N PHE A 138 10.23 -11.68 -4.09
CA PHE A 138 9.97 -11.80 -2.65
C PHE A 138 11.27 -11.91 -1.83
N ALA A 139 11.26 -11.36 -0.61
CA ALA A 139 12.43 -11.24 0.27
C ALA A 139 13.04 -12.61 0.69
N PRO A 140 14.36 -12.86 0.50
CA PRO A 140 15.33 -11.96 -0.11
C PRO A 140 15.22 -11.96 -1.63
N ALA A 141 15.03 -10.78 -2.24
CA ALA A 141 14.78 -10.66 -3.65
C ALA A 141 15.99 -11.07 -4.50
N LYS A 142 15.74 -11.86 -5.56
CA LYS A 142 16.72 -12.19 -6.60
C LYS A 142 16.65 -11.21 -7.77
N THR A 143 15.52 -10.54 -7.94
CA THR A 143 15.25 -9.56 -8.99
C THR A 143 14.40 -8.44 -8.44
N PHE A 144 14.74 -7.20 -8.77
CA PHE A 144 14.00 -6.00 -8.36
C PHE A 144 13.09 -5.54 -9.48
N ILE A 145 11.94 -4.97 -9.11
CA ILE A 145 10.97 -4.45 -10.07
C ILE A 145 11.42 -3.10 -10.67
N GLY A 146 12.12 -2.28 -9.87
CA GLY A 146 12.63 -0.98 -10.24
C GLY A 146 11.55 0.05 -10.57
N ASP A 147 12.00 1.26 -10.91
CA ASP A 147 11.10 2.35 -11.27
C ASP A 147 10.33 2.05 -12.57
N THR A 148 10.98 1.42 -13.53
CA THR A 148 10.34 0.99 -14.78
C THR A 148 9.18 0.03 -14.52
N GLY A 149 9.40 -1.02 -13.72
CA GLY A 149 8.37 -2.03 -13.47
C GLY A 149 7.24 -1.52 -12.60
N SER A 150 7.52 -0.79 -11.52
CA SER A 150 6.48 -0.27 -10.62
C SER A 150 5.59 0.78 -11.30
N ASN A 151 6.16 1.66 -12.14
CA ASN A 151 5.36 2.58 -12.96
C ASN A 151 4.54 1.85 -14.03
N PHE A 152 5.11 0.84 -14.70
CA PHE A 152 4.38 -0.02 -15.65
C PHE A 152 3.18 -0.68 -14.97
N LEU A 153 3.34 -1.23 -13.77
CA LEU A 153 2.25 -1.87 -13.01
C LEU A 153 1.15 -0.88 -12.65
N GLY A 154 1.51 0.26 -12.06
CA GLY A 154 0.54 1.28 -11.68
C GLY A 154 -0.21 1.84 -12.88
N PHE A 155 0.48 2.12 -13.97
CA PHE A 155 -0.09 2.59 -15.22
C PHE A 155 -1.04 1.56 -15.85
N SER A 156 -0.63 0.31 -15.92
CA SER A 156 -1.45 -0.78 -16.44
C SER A 156 -2.69 -1.03 -15.60
N LEU A 157 -2.55 -1.14 -14.27
CA LEU A 157 -3.67 -1.32 -13.34
C LEU A 157 -4.67 -0.17 -13.42
N SER A 158 -4.21 1.08 -13.54
CA SER A 158 -5.08 2.24 -13.65
C SER A 158 -5.94 2.21 -14.92
N ILE A 159 -5.35 1.88 -16.08
CA ILE A 159 -6.05 1.82 -17.36
C ILE A 159 -7.01 0.64 -17.40
N ILE A 160 -6.55 -0.55 -16.99
CA ILE A 160 -7.38 -1.76 -16.98
C ILE A 160 -8.58 -1.58 -16.05
N SER A 161 -8.41 -0.89 -14.91
CA SER A 161 -9.52 -0.58 -14.01
C SER A 161 -10.59 0.28 -14.68
N ILE A 162 -10.19 1.29 -15.47
CA ILE A 162 -11.13 2.13 -16.24
C ILE A 162 -11.84 1.28 -17.32
N LEU A 163 -11.09 0.48 -18.08
CA LEU A 163 -11.65 -0.36 -19.15
C LEU A 163 -12.64 -1.39 -18.63
N GLY A 164 -12.37 -1.97 -17.46
CA GLY A 164 -13.23 -2.98 -16.84
C GLY A 164 -14.53 -2.42 -16.28
N MET A 165 -14.53 -1.16 -15.87
CA MET A 165 -15.70 -0.53 -15.25
C MET A 165 -16.57 0.27 -16.23
N ALA A 166 -16.13 0.43 -17.49
CA ALA A 166 -16.77 1.30 -18.50
C ALA A 166 -18.21 0.92 -18.91
N LYS A 167 -18.77 -0.19 -18.42
CA LYS A 167 -20.14 -0.64 -18.74
C LYS A 167 -21.05 -0.79 -17.53
N THR A 168 -20.60 -0.41 -16.35
CA THR A 168 -21.34 -0.65 -15.11
C THR A 168 -22.19 0.58 -14.78
N TYR A 169 -23.50 0.44 -14.85
CA TYR A 169 -24.48 1.49 -14.47
C TYR A 169 -24.64 1.69 -12.97
N THR A 170 -23.80 1.10 -12.15
CA THR A 170 -23.91 1.19 -10.69
C THR A 170 -22.89 2.16 -10.09
N ALA A 171 -23.27 2.79 -8.96
CA ALA A 171 -22.46 3.72 -8.17
C ALA A 171 -21.04 3.24 -7.81
N ALA A 172 -20.70 2.01 -8.17
CA ALA A 172 -19.48 1.34 -7.80
C ALA A 172 -18.28 1.55 -8.75
N VAL A 173 -18.49 2.19 -9.91
CA VAL A 173 -17.53 2.19 -11.04
C VAL A 173 -16.12 2.67 -10.68
N ILE A 174 -16.00 3.76 -9.93
CA ILE A 174 -14.70 4.27 -9.46
C ILE A 174 -14.42 3.83 -8.03
N VAL A 175 -15.46 3.64 -7.23
CA VAL A 175 -15.32 3.32 -5.81
C VAL A 175 -14.65 1.96 -5.60
N LEU A 176 -14.98 0.94 -6.40
CA LEU A 176 -14.38 -0.39 -6.27
C LEU A 176 -12.88 -0.40 -6.59
N PRO A 177 -12.41 0.12 -7.74
CA PRO A 177 -10.97 0.26 -7.97
C PRO A 177 -10.27 1.14 -6.93
N LEU A 178 -10.91 2.21 -6.46
CA LEU A 178 -10.38 3.08 -5.41
C LEU A 178 -10.19 2.32 -4.09
N ILE A 179 -11.12 1.43 -3.74
CA ILE A 179 -11.00 0.59 -2.54
C ILE A 179 -9.93 -0.49 -2.75
N VAL A 180 -9.94 -1.20 -3.89
CA VAL A 180 -8.97 -2.26 -4.19
C VAL A 180 -7.54 -1.74 -4.19
N LEU A 181 -7.31 -0.56 -4.76
CA LEU A 181 -6.02 0.15 -4.77
C LEU A 181 -5.87 1.08 -3.55
N GLY A 182 -6.73 0.92 -2.55
CA GLY A 182 -6.85 1.84 -1.42
C GLY A 182 -5.58 1.98 -0.60
N LEU A 183 -4.86 0.89 -0.33
CA LEU A 183 -3.63 0.93 0.47
C LEU A 183 -2.55 1.82 -0.18
N PRO A 184 -2.12 1.61 -1.44
CA PRO A 184 -1.14 2.48 -2.08
C PRO A 184 -1.64 3.93 -2.25
N ILE A 185 -2.91 4.13 -2.59
CA ILE A 185 -3.49 5.47 -2.75
C ILE A 185 -3.50 6.20 -1.40
N PHE A 186 -3.96 5.55 -0.33
CA PHE A 186 -4.00 6.15 1.01
C PHE A 186 -2.60 6.52 1.52
N ASP A 187 -1.61 5.63 1.36
CA ASP A 187 -0.24 5.90 1.78
C ASP A 187 0.36 7.11 1.04
N THR A 188 0.08 7.20 -0.26
CA THR A 188 0.53 8.32 -1.10
C THR A 188 -0.17 9.63 -0.72
N LEU A 189 -1.50 9.65 -0.57
CA LEU A 189 -2.25 10.83 -0.15
C LEU A 189 -1.79 11.32 1.23
N TRP A 190 -1.59 10.40 2.18
CA TRP A 190 -1.09 10.73 3.49
C TRP A 190 0.32 11.34 3.44
N ALA A 191 1.19 10.80 2.58
CA ALA A 191 2.53 11.37 2.36
C ALA A 191 2.45 12.79 1.77
N ILE A 192 1.57 13.04 0.81
CA ILE A 192 1.34 14.37 0.23
C ILE A 192 0.87 15.35 1.32
N ILE A 193 -0.19 14.99 2.07
CA ILE A 193 -0.74 15.82 3.14
C ILE A 193 0.34 16.15 4.18
N ARG A 194 1.08 15.16 4.64
CA ARG A 194 2.15 15.34 5.62
C ARG A 194 3.26 16.27 5.10
N ARG A 195 3.66 16.13 3.82
CA ARG A 195 4.68 16.98 3.20
C ARG A 195 4.19 18.42 3.06
N LEU A 196 2.93 18.64 2.70
CA LEU A 196 2.31 19.97 2.62
C LEU A 196 2.27 20.64 4.00
N ILE A 197 1.82 19.91 5.03
CA ILE A 197 1.73 20.45 6.39
C ILE A 197 3.13 20.81 6.93
N LYS A 198 4.12 19.91 6.75
CA LYS A 198 5.49 20.14 7.24
C LYS A 198 6.25 21.21 6.44
N GLY A 199 6.10 21.19 5.12
CA GLY A 199 6.89 22.04 4.23
C GLY A 199 6.26 23.39 3.91
N LYS A 200 4.97 23.62 4.26
CA LYS A 200 4.20 24.85 3.99
C LYS A 200 4.34 25.39 2.56
N SER A 201 4.64 24.50 1.60
CA SER A 201 4.87 24.86 0.19
C SER A 201 4.52 23.67 -0.72
N ILE A 202 3.95 23.97 -1.90
CA ILE A 202 3.67 22.96 -2.94
C ILE A 202 4.96 22.24 -3.38
N LYS A 203 6.11 22.93 -3.38
CA LYS A 203 7.41 22.32 -3.70
C LYS A 203 7.82 21.22 -2.70
N ALA A 204 7.25 21.22 -1.49
CA ALA A 204 7.54 20.20 -0.49
C ALA A 204 7.01 18.80 -0.88
N ILE A 205 6.01 18.72 -1.77
CA ILE A 205 5.46 17.45 -2.27
C ILE A 205 6.56 16.59 -2.93
N PHE A 206 7.51 17.24 -3.60
CA PHE A 206 8.59 16.57 -4.34
C PHE A 206 9.82 16.20 -3.48
N LYS A 207 9.79 16.49 -2.18
CA LYS A 207 10.88 16.10 -1.27
C LYS A 207 10.73 14.63 -0.86
N ALA A 208 11.86 13.91 -0.82
CA ALA A 208 11.89 12.54 -0.29
C ALA A 208 11.40 12.51 1.17
N ASP A 209 10.62 11.48 1.51
CA ASP A 209 10.06 11.31 2.85
C ASP A 209 10.06 9.82 3.25
N LYS A 210 10.64 9.52 4.39
CA LYS A 210 10.67 8.15 4.96
C LYS A 210 9.43 7.85 5.83
N GLY A 211 8.33 8.58 5.68
CA GLY A 211 7.13 8.42 6.49
C GLY A 211 6.08 7.47 5.90
N HIS A 212 6.36 6.73 4.83
CA HIS A 212 5.47 5.72 4.25
C HIS A 212 5.19 4.58 5.24
N LEU A 213 4.05 3.90 5.09
CA LEU A 213 3.61 2.86 6.02
C LEU A 213 4.66 1.76 6.22
N HIS A 214 5.29 1.29 5.16
CA HIS A 214 6.32 0.26 5.24
C HIS A 214 7.53 0.70 6.09
N HIS A 215 8.01 1.94 5.93
CA HIS A 215 9.08 2.48 6.77
C HIS A 215 8.69 2.57 8.24
N ARG A 216 7.44 2.96 8.53
CA ARG A 216 6.94 3.08 9.90
C ARG A 216 6.78 1.73 10.60
N ILE A 217 6.39 0.67 9.85
CA ILE A 217 6.27 -0.69 10.40
C ILE A 217 7.65 -1.23 10.72
N VAL A 218 8.62 -1.11 9.81
CA VAL A 218 10.01 -1.52 10.04
C VAL A 218 10.65 -0.75 11.21
N ALA A 219 10.40 0.56 11.29
CA ALA A 219 10.89 1.39 12.41
C ALA A 219 10.32 0.98 13.79
N LYS A 220 9.20 0.23 13.82
CA LYS A 220 8.65 -0.38 15.05
C LYS A 220 9.25 -1.73 15.39
N GLY A 221 10.32 -2.16 14.70
CA GLY A 221 11.05 -3.40 14.98
C GLY A 221 10.53 -4.64 14.23
N PHE A 222 9.56 -4.50 13.32
CA PHE A 222 9.16 -5.61 12.47
C PHE A 222 10.20 -5.88 11.38
N SER A 223 10.45 -7.16 11.09
CA SER A 223 11.30 -7.55 9.95
C SER A 223 10.66 -7.13 8.62
N GLN A 224 11.47 -7.04 7.56
CA GLN A 224 10.99 -6.72 6.21
C GLN A 224 9.85 -7.66 5.78
N LYS A 225 9.99 -8.97 5.98
CA LYS A 225 8.97 -9.96 5.65
C LYS A 225 7.67 -9.74 6.44
N GLN A 226 7.78 -9.48 7.74
CA GLN A 226 6.61 -9.19 8.57
C GLN A 226 5.88 -7.93 8.11
N ALA A 227 6.63 -6.86 7.78
CA ALA A 227 6.04 -5.63 7.27
C ALA A 227 5.29 -5.86 5.96
N VAL A 228 5.85 -6.65 5.05
CA VAL A 228 5.21 -7.01 3.77
C VAL A 228 3.93 -7.80 4.02
N PHE A 229 3.94 -8.83 4.87
CA PHE A 229 2.73 -9.61 5.17
C PHE A 229 1.64 -8.79 5.87
N ILE A 230 2.00 -7.86 6.75
CA ILE A 230 1.03 -6.93 7.38
C ILE A 230 0.35 -6.08 6.29
N LEU A 231 1.12 -5.52 5.36
CA LEU A 231 0.58 -4.68 4.29
C LEU A 231 -0.25 -5.50 3.28
N TYR A 232 0.13 -6.75 3.00
CA TYR A 232 -0.71 -7.68 2.21
C TYR A 232 -2.05 -7.95 2.91
N GLY A 233 -2.05 -8.17 4.23
CA GLY A 233 -3.26 -8.36 5.02
C GLY A 233 -4.19 -7.16 4.96
N ILE A 234 -3.64 -5.94 5.07
CA ILE A 234 -4.41 -4.70 4.94
C ILE A 234 -4.99 -4.57 3.53
N SER A 235 -4.18 -4.83 2.48
CA SER A 235 -4.64 -4.78 1.09
C SER A 235 -5.74 -5.81 0.82
N ALA A 236 -5.60 -7.03 1.34
CA ALA A 236 -6.62 -8.09 1.25
C ALA A 236 -7.93 -7.71 1.97
N THR A 237 -7.84 -6.98 3.07
CA THR A 237 -9.01 -6.46 3.78
C THR A 237 -9.79 -5.46 2.91
N PHE A 238 -9.10 -4.54 2.24
CA PHE A 238 -9.74 -3.64 1.29
C PHE A 238 -10.40 -4.39 0.13
N TRP A 239 -9.77 -5.44 -0.37
CA TRP A 239 -10.33 -6.31 -1.39
C TRP A 239 -11.64 -6.97 -0.95
N ILE A 240 -11.63 -7.66 0.21
CA ILE A 240 -12.82 -8.33 0.74
C ILE A 240 -13.94 -7.32 0.97
N PHE A 241 -13.61 -6.13 1.49
CA PHE A 241 -14.56 -5.03 1.65
C PHE A 241 -15.20 -4.62 0.31
N ALA A 242 -14.40 -4.49 -0.77
CA ALA A 242 -14.90 -4.13 -2.09
C ALA A 242 -15.87 -5.19 -2.65
N ILE A 243 -15.58 -6.49 -2.47
CA ILE A 243 -16.47 -7.57 -2.91
C ILE A 243 -17.76 -7.59 -2.11
N ILE A 244 -17.70 -7.46 -0.80
CA ILE A 244 -18.90 -7.41 0.06
C ILE A 244 -19.76 -6.19 -0.30
N LEU A 245 -19.13 -5.06 -0.61
CA LEU A 245 -19.84 -3.86 -1.03
C LEU A 245 -20.58 -4.07 -2.34
N LEU A 246 -19.95 -4.76 -3.30
CA LEU A 246 -20.54 -5.08 -4.61
C LEU A 246 -21.73 -6.03 -4.49
N ASP A 247 -21.57 -7.11 -3.76
CA ASP A 247 -22.55 -8.21 -3.69
C ASP A 247 -23.66 -7.97 -2.65
N SER A 248 -23.30 -7.45 -1.49
CA SER A 248 -24.16 -7.45 -0.31
C SER A 248 -24.54 -6.06 0.23
N GLY A 249 -24.00 -5.00 -0.37
CA GLY A 249 -24.28 -3.60 -0.05
C GLY A 249 -23.50 -3.04 1.15
N ILE A 250 -23.69 -1.72 1.37
CA ILE A 250 -22.85 -0.92 2.28
C ILE A 250 -22.90 -1.36 3.74
N TRP A 251 -24.05 -1.76 4.25
CA TRP A 251 -24.21 -2.12 5.66
C TRP A 251 -23.43 -3.37 6.05
N LYS A 252 -23.43 -4.40 5.19
CA LYS A 252 -22.65 -5.61 5.44
C LYS A 252 -21.15 -5.34 5.29
N ALA A 253 -20.76 -4.50 4.31
CA ALA A 253 -19.39 -4.07 4.15
C ALA A 253 -18.85 -3.30 5.37
N LEU A 254 -19.64 -2.36 5.92
CA LEU A 254 -19.28 -1.64 7.14
C LEU A 254 -19.20 -2.56 8.37
N SER A 255 -20.12 -3.53 8.49
CA SER A 255 -20.07 -4.52 9.57
C SER A 255 -18.79 -5.38 9.51
N PHE A 256 -18.38 -5.80 8.30
CA PHE A 256 -17.13 -6.51 8.08
C PHE A 256 -15.92 -5.65 8.50
N LEU A 257 -15.88 -4.38 8.07
CA LEU A 257 -14.78 -3.46 8.42
C LEU A 257 -14.69 -3.27 9.94
N LEU A 258 -15.83 -3.07 10.61
CA LEU A 258 -15.88 -2.97 12.07
C LEU A 258 -15.33 -4.22 12.74
N MET A 259 -15.73 -5.41 12.28
CA MET A 259 -15.24 -6.69 12.80
C MET A 259 -13.70 -6.80 12.66
N VAL A 260 -13.14 -6.41 11.51
CA VAL A 260 -11.70 -6.42 11.29
C VAL A 260 -10.98 -5.43 12.23
N ILE A 261 -11.49 -4.21 12.39
CA ILE A 261 -10.91 -3.21 13.30
C ILE A 261 -10.89 -3.73 14.74
N VAL A 262 -12.00 -4.34 15.20
CA VAL A 262 -12.08 -4.93 16.55
C VAL A 262 -11.09 -6.08 16.71
N ALA A 263 -11.01 -7.00 15.74
CA ALA A 263 -10.09 -8.13 15.77
C ALA A 263 -8.62 -7.67 15.82
N LEU A 264 -8.25 -6.67 15.01
CA LEU A 264 -6.91 -6.08 15.02
C LEU A 264 -6.60 -5.37 16.34
N GLY A 265 -7.59 -4.66 16.91
CA GLY A 265 -7.43 -3.98 18.20
C GLY A 265 -7.21 -4.95 19.36
N LEU A 266 -7.96 -6.04 19.40
CA LEU A 266 -7.79 -7.11 20.39
C LEU A 266 -6.46 -7.85 20.20
N GLY A 267 -6.09 -8.19 18.95
CA GLY A 267 -4.83 -8.83 18.64
C GLY A 267 -3.62 -7.96 19.00
N TYR A 268 -3.68 -6.66 18.75
CA TYR A 268 -2.61 -5.73 19.13
C TYR A 268 -2.41 -5.63 20.64
N LYS A 269 -3.52 -5.60 21.40
CA LYS A 269 -3.46 -5.56 22.87
C LYS A 269 -2.81 -6.84 23.44
N ASN A 270 -3.19 -8.01 22.92
CA ASN A 270 -2.63 -9.29 23.36
C ASN A 270 -1.14 -9.39 23.00
N PHE A 271 -0.76 -8.93 21.80
CA PHE A 271 0.64 -8.95 21.33
C PHE A 271 1.55 -8.01 22.14
N GLN A 272 1.05 -6.87 22.60
CA GLN A 272 1.79 -6.00 23.53
C GLN A 272 1.94 -6.66 24.90
N GLY A 273 0.92 -7.33 25.41
CA GLY A 273 0.98 -8.08 26.66
C GLY A 273 2.06 -9.16 26.63
N GLU A 274 2.10 -10.00 25.58
CA GLU A 274 3.14 -11.03 25.43
C GLU A 274 4.56 -10.48 25.30
N LYS A 275 4.76 -9.37 24.58
CA LYS A 275 6.10 -8.74 24.46
C LYS A 275 6.61 -8.19 25.77
N THR A 276 5.73 -7.64 26.61
CA THR A 276 6.10 -7.03 27.88
C THR A 276 6.35 -8.09 28.96
N GLU A 277 5.60 -9.18 28.95
CA GLU A 277 5.72 -10.25 29.95
C GLU A 277 6.92 -11.19 29.77
N GLY A 278 7.48 -11.28 28.54
CA GLY A 278 8.52 -12.26 28.21
C GLY A 278 9.91 -11.72 27.90
N GLN A 279 10.09 -10.42 27.67
CA GLN A 279 11.38 -9.88 27.22
C GLN A 279 12.36 -9.75 28.39
N MET A 280 13.47 -10.52 28.32
CA MET A 280 14.54 -10.46 29.31
C MET A 280 15.55 -9.39 28.93
N TYR A 281 16.15 -8.75 29.94
CA TYR A 281 17.16 -7.72 29.78
C TYR A 281 18.43 -8.10 30.54
N GLU A 282 19.60 -7.95 29.90
CA GLU A 282 20.91 -8.29 30.44
C GLU A 282 21.70 -7.01 30.76
N CYS A 283 22.26 -6.94 31.93
CA CYS A 283 23.19 -5.88 32.32
C CYS A 283 24.51 -6.05 31.55
N ILE A 284 24.91 -5.01 30.82
CA ILE A 284 26.14 -5.01 30.01
C ILE A 284 27.37 -5.26 30.88
N GLU A 285 27.42 -4.69 32.09
CA GLU A 285 28.57 -4.74 32.99
C GLU A 285 28.73 -6.08 33.70
N CYS A 286 27.67 -6.57 34.35
CA CYS A 286 27.80 -7.79 35.20
C CYS A 286 27.10 -9.05 34.69
N LYS A 287 26.45 -8.95 33.52
CA LYS A 287 25.69 -10.02 32.87
C LYS A 287 24.49 -10.55 33.67
N TYR A 288 24.01 -9.75 34.66
CA TYR A 288 22.79 -10.08 35.37
C TYR A 288 21.58 -9.97 34.40
N ILE A 289 20.71 -10.99 34.38
CA ILE A 289 19.53 -11.03 33.54
C ILE A 289 18.30 -10.70 34.39
N TYR A 290 17.64 -9.59 34.05
CA TYR A 290 16.33 -9.29 34.56
C TYR A 290 15.28 -10.06 33.75
N ASN A 291 14.51 -10.91 34.42
CA ASN A 291 13.42 -11.67 33.83
C ASN A 291 12.10 -11.18 34.45
N PRO A 292 11.21 -10.54 33.64
CA PRO A 292 9.91 -10.05 34.10
C PRO A 292 9.06 -11.13 34.80
N LYS A 293 9.16 -12.38 34.34
CA LYS A 293 8.39 -13.49 34.92
C LYS A 293 8.67 -13.71 36.41
N PHE A 294 9.86 -13.41 36.86
CA PHE A 294 10.26 -13.58 38.27
C PHE A 294 10.27 -12.25 39.04
N GLY A 295 10.37 -11.12 38.35
CA GLY A 295 10.55 -9.83 38.99
C GLY A 295 11.87 -9.73 39.76
N ASN A 296 11.89 -8.92 40.81
CA ASN A 296 13.02 -8.82 41.75
C ASN A 296 12.51 -8.52 43.17
N GLU A 297 12.24 -9.57 43.94
CA GLU A 297 11.68 -9.46 45.30
C GLU A 297 12.54 -8.60 46.21
N LYS A 298 13.90 -8.66 46.11
CA LYS A 298 14.80 -7.88 46.92
C LYS A 298 14.70 -6.38 46.68
N ALA A 299 14.31 -6.00 45.47
CA ALA A 299 14.06 -4.59 45.10
C ALA A 299 12.57 -4.23 45.20
N GLY A 300 11.71 -5.11 45.72
CA GLY A 300 10.27 -4.87 45.82
C GLY A 300 9.51 -4.93 44.49
N ILE A 301 10.12 -5.51 43.45
CA ILE A 301 9.53 -5.65 42.10
C ILE A 301 8.78 -6.98 42.03
N LYS A 302 7.47 -6.92 41.78
CA LYS A 302 6.61 -8.09 41.70
C LYS A 302 6.85 -8.91 40.41
N PRO A 303 6.66 -10.25 40.42
CA PRO A 303 6.56 -11.03 39.20
C PRO A 303 5.52 -10.45 38.23
N GLY A 304 5.84 -10.44 36.94
CA GLY A 304 5.01 -9.86 35.89
C GLY A 304 5.32 -8.38 35.56
N THR A 305 6.22 -7.72 36.27
CA THR A 305 6.60 -6.34 36.00
C THR A 305 7.54 -6.27 34.78
N ALA A 306 7.14 -5.54 33.74
CA ALA A 306 7.99 -5.33 32.57
C ALA A 306 9.23 -4.47 32.90
N PHE A 307 10.32 -4.63 32.15
CA PHE A 307 11.54 -3.84 32.38
C PHE A 307 11.30 -2.32 32.27
N ASP A 308 10.45 -1.92 31.30
CA ASP A 308 10.11 -0.52 31.09
C ASP A 308 9.24 0.09 32.23
N GLU A 309 8.54 -0.78 32.96
CA GLU A 309 7.70 -0.40 34.12
C GLU A 309 8.49 -0.35 35.45
N LEU A 310 9.78 -0.71 35.43
CA LEU A 310 10.63 -0.59 36.60
C LEU A 310 10.78 0.90 36.97
N PRO A 311 10.80 1.24 38.28
CA PRO A 311 11.04 2.60 38.72
C PRO A 311 12.31 3.21 38.10
N ASP A 312 12.31 4.51 37.83
CA ASP A 312 13.46 5.18 37.19
C ASP A 312 14.74 5.10 38.07
N ASN A 313 14.60 4.98 39.38
CA ASN A 313 15.69 4.79 40.31
C ASN A 313 16.08 3.34 40.57
N TRP A 314 15.51 2.37 39.79
CA TRP A 314 15.89 0.99 39.93
C TRP A 314 17.29 0.77 39.37
N VAL A 315 18.10 -0.01 40.10
CA VAL A 315 19.46 -0.34 39.72
C VAL A 315 19.68 -1.85 39.70
N CYS A 316 20.71 -2.26 38.97
CA CYS A 316 21.10 -3.66 38.89
C CYS A 316 21.38 -4.23 40.29
N PRO A 317 20.74 -5.34 40.72
CA PRO A 317 20.91 -5.89 42.05
C PRO A 317 22.29 -6.51 42.29
N VAL A 318 23.12 -6.62 41.25
CA VAL A 318 24.47 -7.23 41.31
C VAL A 318 25.58 -6.17 41.31
N CYS A 319 25.54 -5.22 40.37
CA CYS A 319 26.59 -4.20 40.22
C CYS A 319 26.17 -2.78 40.60
N GLY A 320 24.86 -2.52 40.74
CA GLY A 320 24.36 -1.18 41.11
C GLY A 320 24.18 -0.22 39.94
N GLU A 321 24.45 -0.65 38.69
CA GLU A 321 24.28 0.18 37.50
C GLU A 321 22.80 0.46 37.18
N GLY A 322 22.52 1.59 36.51
CA GLY A 322 21.18 2.01 36.13
C GLY A 322 20.55 1.22 34.99
N LYS A 323 19.28 1.51 34.70
CA LYS A 323 18.51 0.89 33.63
C LYS A 323 19.14 1.10 32.25
N ASP A 324 19.84 2.17 32.02
CA ASP A 324 20.55 2.55 30.80
C ASP A 324 21.70 1.59 30.44
N MET A 325 22.17 0.81 31.40
CA MET A 325 23.19 -0.21 31.21
C MET A 325 22.61 -1.62 30.92
N PHE A 326 21.36 -1.71 30.50
CA PHE A 326 20.72 -2.98 30.14
C PHE A 326 20.36 -3.03 28.66
N GLU A 327 20.66 -4.16 28.04
CA GLU A 327 20.28 -4.50 26.66
C GLU A 327 19.34 -5.70 26.64
N ILE A 328 18.63 -5.85 25.51
CA ILE A 328 17.73 -6.98 25.31
C ILE A 328 18.57 -8.27 25.26
N HIS A 329 18.30 -9.18 26.18
CA HIS A 329 18.89 -10.52 26.18
C HIS A 329 18.33 -11.33 25.01
N GLN A 330 19.21 -11.79 24.09
CA GLN A 330 18.84 -12.56 22.89
C GLN A 330 18.68 -14.04 23.19
#